data_d207500286b84d105749453401104af9
#
_entry.id   d207500286b84d105749453401104af9
#
_cell.length_a   1.000
_cell.length_b   1.000
_cell.length_c   1.000
_cell.angle_alpha   90.00
_cell.angle_beta   90.00
_cell.angle_gamma   90.00
#
_symmetry.space_group_name_H-M   'P 1'
#
loop_
_entity.id
_entity.type
_entity.pdbx_description
1 polymer ?
#
loop_
_entity_poly.entity_id
_entity_poly.type
_entity_poly.pdbx_seq_one_letter_code
_entity_poly.pdbx_strand_id
1 'polypeptide(L)'
;MKGSIVIILFFIAGVICGINGWIQPPDTGYDISFYALAALMFFVGMNVGHDVDTLKGVRSADPRLLLLPLMTIGGTLAGCALISLFVPRTAAECLAVGSGFGYYSLSSIFVSKYCGAELGTIALLSNIFREIITLLGAPVLAAVFGRLAPISAGGATSMDTTLPIISQVSGRDMVIVSVFHGFVVDFSVPFLVTLFCTL
;
A
#
# COMPACT_ATOMS: atom_id res chain seq x y z
N MET A 1 -4.57 -13.81 -0.91
CA MET A 1 -5.94 -13.89 -0.36
C MET A 1 -6.03 -14.31 1.11
N LYS A 2 -5.31 -15.36 1.59
CA LYS A 2 -5.40 -15.77 3.02
C LYS A 2 -4.94 -14.66 4.00
N GLY A 3 -3.88 -13.93 3.69
CA GLY A 3 -3.38 -12.84 4.53
C GLY A 3 -4.35 -11.66 4.65
N SER A 4 -4.95 -11.22 3.54
CA SER A 4 -5.91 -10.11 3.52
C SER A 4 -7.16 -10.43 4.36
N ILE A 5 -7.65 -11.68 4.28
CA ILE A 5 -8.80 -12.13 5.08
C ILE A 5 -8.48 -12.10 6.57
N VAL A 6 -7.30 -12.56 6.95
CA VAL A 6 -6.86 -12.55 8.37
C VAL A 6 -6.83 -11.13 8.92
N ILE A 7 -6.26 -10.17 8.17
CA ILE A 7 -6.19 -8.77 8.60
C ILE A 7 -7.59 -8.16 8.76
N ILE A 8 -8.50 -8.42 7.81
CA ILE A 8 -9.89 -7.96 7.91
C ILE A 8 -10.57 -8.54 9.15
N LEU A 9 -10.39 -9.83 9.44
CA LEU A 9 -10.97 -10.48 10.62
C LEU A 9 -10.44 -9.86 11.92
N PHE A 10 -9.12 -9.59 12.01
CA PHE A 10 -8.54 -8.91 13.17
C PHE A 10 -9.05 -7.48 13.32
N PHE A 11 -9.22 -6.76 12.20
CA PHE A 11 -9.81 -5.42 12.22
C PHE A 11 -11.25 -5.44 12.76
N ILE A 12 -12.12 -6.32 12.21
CA ILE A 12 -13.50 -6.47 12.67
C ILE A 12 -13.54 -6.85 14.15
N ALA A 13 -12.71 -7.80 14.58
CA ALA A 13 -12.61 -8.19 15.98
C ALA A 13 -12.21 -7.01 16.88
N GLY A 14 -11.23 -6.20 16.44
CA GLY A 14 -10.82 -4.99 17.16
C GLY A 14 -11.94 -3.97 17.28
N VAL A 15 -12.71 -3.74 16.21
CA VAL A 15 -13.88 -2.85 16.23
C VAL A 15 -14.93 -3.35 17.22
N ILE A 16 -15.26 -4.65 17.21
CA ILE A 16 -16.23 -5.25 18.14
C ILE A 16 -15.75 -5.11 19.59
N CYS A 17 -14.48 -5.39 19.86
CA CYS A 17 -13.91 -5.24 21.20
C CYS A 17 -13.94 -3.79 21.68
N GLY A 18 -13.67 -2.83 20.79
CA GLY A 18 -13.69 -1.39 21.09
C GLY A 18 -15.12 -0.90 21.39
N ILE A 19 -16.10 -1.25 20.56
CA ILE A 19 -17.51 -0.88 20.78
C ILE A 19 -18.04 -1.43 22.10
N ASN A 20 -17.69 -2.67 22.46
CA ASN A 20 -18.15 -3.31 23.69
C ASN A 20 -17.33 -2.91 24.95
N GLY A 21 -16.25 -2.15 24.78
CA GLY A 21 -15.38 -1.74 25.89
C GLY A 21 -14.64 -2.90 26.57
N TRP A 22 -14.51 -4.06 25.90
CA TRP A 22 -13.90 -5.26 26.48
C TRP A 22 -12.40 -5.10 26.70
N ILE A 23 -11.76 -4.31 25.86
CA ILE A 23 -10.34 -4.01 25.93
C ILE A 23 -10.20 -2.49 25.87
N GLN A 24 -9.82 -1.88 26.98
CA GLN A 24 -9.40 -0.48 26.99
C GLN A 24 -7.89 -0.44 26.76
N PRO A 25 -7.40 0.43 25.84
CA PRO A 25 -5.96 0.61 25.71
C PRO A 25 -5.41 1.05 27.08
N PRO A 26 -4.32 0.44 27.57
CA PRO A 26 -3.76 0.80 28.85
C PRO A 26 -3.31 2.27 28.83
N ASP A 27 -3.71 3.02 29.83
CA ASP A 27 -3.36 4.44 30.02
C ASP A 27 -1.90 4.57 30.53
N THR A 28 -0.97 3.92 29.82
CA THR A 28 0.44 3.79 30.24
C THR A 28 1.32 4.95 29.78
N GLY A 29 0.75 5.94 29.08
CA GLY A 29 1.55 7.03 28.47
C GLY A 29 2.46 6.56 27.32
N TYR A 30 2.48 5.26 27.02
CA TYR A 30 3.22 4.69 25.89
C TYR A 30 2.27 4.43 24.73
N ASP A 31 2.62 4.98 23.58
CA ASP A 31 1.88 4.74 22.32
C ASP A 31 2.21 3.34 21.78
N ILE A 32 1.42 2.34 22.19
CA ILE A 32 1.59 0.95 21.75
C ILE A 32 1.54 0.86 20.21
N SER A 33 0.70 1.67 19.57
CA SER A 33 0.60 1.73 18.10
C SER A 33 1.91 2.17 17.48
N PHE A 34 2.63 3.11 18.10
CA PHE A 34 3.94 3.55 17.65
C PHE A 34 4.98 2.42 17.70
N TYR A 35 5.04 1.67 18.80
CA TYR A 35 5.99 0.56 18.91
C TYR A 35 5.66 -0.59 17.97
N ALA A 36 4.37 -0.92 17.79
CA ALA A 36 3.93 -1.91 16.82
C ALA A 36 4.34 -1.51 15.40
N LEU A 37 4.18 -0.22 15.07
CA LEU A 37 4.57 0.35 13.79
C LEU A 37 6.09 0.32 13.57
N ALA A 38 6.87 0.71 14.59
CA ALA A 38 8.33 0.67 14.53
C ALA A 38 8.85 -0.77 14.33
N ALA A 39 8.26 -1.75 15.03
CA ALA A 39 8.56 -3.16 14.83
C ALA A 39 8.23 -3.64 13.42
N LEU A 40 7.07 -3.27 12.90
CA LEU A 40 6.66 -3.60 11.53
C LEU A 40 7.62 -3.01 10.50
N MET A 41 8.02 -1.74 10.64
CA MET A 41 9.01 -1.10 9.78
C MET A 41 10.39 -1.78 9.84
N PHE A 42 10.80 -2.24 11.03
CA PHE A 42 12.04 -3.00 11.19
C PHE A 42 11.98 -4.33 10.42
N PHE A 43 10.87 -5.08 10.52
CA PHE A 43 10.70 -6.35 9.79
C PHE A 43 10.60 -6.14 8.28
N VAL A 44 9.95 -5.07 7.82
CA VAL A 44 9.95 -4.68 6.39
C VAL A 44 11.38 -4.42 5.92
N GLY A 45 12.15 -3.63 6.66
CA GLY A 45 13.56 -3.36 6.33
C GLY A 45 14.43 -4.62 6.28
N MET A 46 14.22 -5.55 7.22
CA MET A 46 14.91 -6.85 7.21
C MET A 46 14.57 -7.69 5.98
N ASN A 47 13.28 -7.76 5.63
CA ASN A 47 12.82 -8.54 4.47
C ASN A 47 13.45 -8.03 3.18
N VAL A 48 13.50 -6.73 3.03
CA VAL A 48 14.17 -6.04 1.92
C VAL A 48 15.66 -6.31 1.85
N GLY A 49 16.36 -6.15 2.99
CA GLY A 49 17.80 -6.39 3.06
C GLY A 49 18.18 -7.84 2.76
N HIS A 50 17.24 -8.77 2.94
CA HIS A 50 17.45 -10.19 2.66
C HIS A 50 17.38 -10.54 1.16
N ASP A 51 16.63 -9.77 0.36
CA ASP A 51 16.44 -10.05 -1.07
C ASP A 51 17.54 -9.40 -1.94
N VAL A 52 18.77 -9.84 -1.72
CA VAL A 52 19.96 -9.35 -2.45
C VAL A 52 19.90 -9.65 -3.95
N ASP A 53 19.23 -10.74 -4.35
CA ASP A 53 19.16 -11.15 -5.75
C ASP A 53 18.22 -10.22 -6.55
N THR A 54 17.14 -9.76 -5.96
CA THR A 54 16.29 -8.71 -6.52
C THR A 54 17.07 -7.41 -6.68
N LEU A 55 17.85 -7.00 -5.67
CA LEU A 55 18.68 -5.79 -5.75
C LEU A 55 19.75 -5.87 -6.85
N LYS A 56 20.37 -7.05 -7.06
CA LYS A 56 21.31 -7.27 -8.16
C LYS A 56 20.63 -7.28 -9.53
N GLY A 57 19.45 -7.88 -9.62
CA GLY A 57 18.66 -7.93 -10.86
C GLY A 57 18.21 -6.55 -11.33
N VAL A 58 17.92 -5.62 -10.42
CA VAL A 58 17.59 -4.23 -10.73
C VAL A 58 18.72 -3.53 -11.49
N ARG A 59 19.98 -3.82 -11.18
CA ARG A 59 21.16 -3.21 -11.85
C ARG A 59 21.26 -3.59 -13.32
N SER A 60 20.67 -4.71 -13.73
CA SER A 60 20.63 -5.18 -15.11
C SER A 60 19.33 -4.82 -15.87
N ALA A 61 18.37 -4.22 -15.17
CA ALA A 61 17.10 -3.80 -15.77
C ALA A 61 17.28 -2.51 -16.59
N ASP A 62 16.40 -2.31 -17.59
CA ASP A 62 16.35 -1.06 -18.37
C ASP A 62 16.11 0.12 -17.41
N PRO A 63 16.97 1.17 -17.42
CA PRO A 63 16.80 2.33 -16.55
C PRO A 63 15.42 3.01 -16.65
N ARG A 64 14.74 2.88 -17.79
CA ARG A 64 13.39 3.41 -17.99
C ARG A 64 12.36 2.72 -17.11
N LEU A 65 12.54 1.44 -16.82
CA LEU A 65 11.67 0.67 -15.95
C LEU A 65 11.82 1.06 -14.48
N LEU A 66 12.97 1.61 -14.09
CA LEU A 66 13.21 2.12 -12.75
C LEU A 66 12.43 3.40 -12.45
N LEU A 67 11.92 4.09 -13.48
CA LEU A 67 11.04 5.25 -13.31
C LEU A 67 9.58 4.85 -13.01
N LEU A 68 9.21 3.59 -13.19
CA LEU A 68 7.84 3.11 -13.02
C LEU A 68 7.27 3.42 -11.62
N PRO A 69 7.98 3.22 -10.49
CA PRO A 69 7.48 3.60 -9.17
C PRO A 69 7.13 5.08 -9.07
N LEU A 70 7.97 5.96 -9.61
CA LEU A 70 7.73 7.41 -9.58
C LEU A 70 6.49 7.79 -10.40
N MET A 71 6.31 7.18 -11.57
CA MET A 71 5.10 7.37 -12.39
C MET A 71 3.85 6.87 -11.70
N THR A 72 3.94 5.74 -10.98
CA THR A 72 2.82 5.19 -10.19
C THR A 72 2.46 6.11 -9.03
N ILE A 73 3.45 6.59 -8.28
CA ILE A 73 3.26 7.54 -7.18
C ILE A 73 2.62 8.81 -7.71
N GLY A 74 3.23 9.46 -8.71
CA GLY A 74 2.73 10.70 -9.30
C GLY A 74 1.34 10.56 -9.89
N GLY A 75 1.06 9.50 -10.63
CA GLY A 75 -0.24 9.22 -11.23
C GLY A 75 -1.33 8.97 -10.19
N THR A 76 -1.01 8.22 -9.11
CA THR A 76 -1.94 7.98 -8.00
C THR A 76 -2.26 9.29 -7.27
N LEU A 77 -1.24 10.09 -6.93
CA LEU A 77 -1.43 11.37 -6.26
C LEU A 77 -2.23 12.35 -7.12
N ALA A 78 -1.94 12.44 -8.41
CA ALA A 78 -2.72 13.26 -9.34
C ALA A 78 -4.18 12.82 -9.41
N GLY A 79 -4.42 11.50 -9.48
CA GLY A 79 -5.78 10.94 -9.44
C GLY A 79 -6.52 11.26 -8.14
N CYS A 80 -5.85 11.14 -6.99
CA CYS A 80 -6.42 11.47 -5.68
C CYS A 80 -6.71 12.98 -5.55
N ALA A 81 -5.84 13.84 -6.06
CA ALA A 81 -6.09 15.27 -6.12
C ALA A 81 -7.30 15.63 -7.01
N LEU A 82 -7.49 14.92 -8.13
CA LEU A 82 -8.69 15.08 -8.96
C LEU A 82 -9.95 14.60 -8.25
N ILE A 83 -9.91 13.45 -7.58
CA ILE A 83 -11.04 12.89 -6.84
C ILE A 83 -11.50 13.83 -5.72
N SER A 84 -10.58 14.56 -5.07
CA SER A 84 -10.94 15.50 -4.01
C SER A 84 -11.90 16.61 -4.45
N LEU A 85 -12.00 16.87 -5.76
CA LEU A 85 -12.97 17.83 -6.31
C LEU A 85 -14.41 17.30 -6.32
N PHE A 86 -14.60 15.98 -6.18
CA PHE A 86 -15.89 15.31 -6.31
C PHE A 86 -16.41 14.71 -4.99
N VAL A 87 -15.55 14.60 -3.98
CA VAL A 87 -15.90 14.04 -2.68
C VAL A 87 -15.83 15.12 -1.59
N PRO A 88 -16.65 15.04 -0.52
CA PRO A 88 -16.66 16.01 0.57
C PRO A 88 -15.47 15.77 1.52
N ARG A 89 -14.26 15.77 0.97
CA ARG A 89 -12.98 15.57 1.70
C ARG A 89 -11.93 16.53 1.16
N THR A 90 -10.99 16.91 2.03
CA THR A 90 -9.89 17.79 1.61
C THR A 90 -8.94 17.07 0.65
N ALA A 91 -8.20 17.83 -0.15
CA ALA A 91 -7.17 17.27 -1.01
C ALA A 91 -6.11 16.51 -0.21
N ALA A 92 -5.72 17.02 0.96
CA ALA A 92 -4.75 16.38 1.84
C ALA A 92 -5.25 15.00 2.33
N GLU A 93 -6.53 14.88 2.75
CA GLU A 93 -7.13 13.61 3.15
C GLU A 93 -7.16 12.60 1.99
N CYS A 94 -7.56 13.02 0.79
CA CYS A 94 -7.57 12.16 -0.39
C CYS A 94 -6.16 11.68 -0.76
N LEU A 95 -5.17 12.58 -0.69
CA LEU A 95 -3.76 12.25 -0.95
C LEU A 95 -3.22 11.29 0.12
N ALA A 96 -3.54 11.49 1.41
CA ALA A 96 -3.15 10.60 2.49
C ALA A 96 -3.69 9.17 2.26
N VAL A 97 -4.98 9.03 1.92
CA VAL A 97 -5.60 7.72 1.60
C VAL A 97 -4.92 7.07 0.40
N GLY A 98 -4.72 7.82 -0.69
CA GLY A 98 -4.09 7.32 -1.92
C GLY A 98 -2.64 6.92 -1.75
N SER A 99 -1.92 7.57 -0.83
CA SER A 99 -0.52 7.29 -0.50
C SER A 99 -0.29 5.93 0.17
N GLY A 100 -1.35 5.16 0.43
CA GLY A 100 -1.23 3.76 0.83
C GLY A 100 -0.81 2.83 -0.28
N PHE A 101 -1.02 3.20 -1.55
CA PHE A 101 -0.63 2.44 -2.76
C PHE A 101 -0.94 0.95 -2.72
N GLY A 102 -1.99 0.52 -2.01
CA GLY A 102 -2.36 -0.89 -1.80
C GLY A 102 -1.82 -1.49 -0.51
N TYR A 103 -0.95 -0.80 0.23
CA TYR A 103 -0.47 -1.27 1.54
C TYR A 103 -1.44 -0.89 2.66
N TYR A 104 -2.58 -1.54 2.67
CA TYR A 104 -3.70 -1.22 3.56
C TYR A 104 -3.36 -1.35 5.06
N SER A 105 -2.57 -2.36 5.47
CA SER A 105 -2.25 -2.60 6.88
C SER A 105 -1.39 -1.50 7.49
N LEU A 106 -0.41 -0.99 6.76
CA LEU A 106 0.46 0.08 7.22
C LEU A 106 -0.23 1.45 7.11
N SER A 107 -0.75 1.77 5.91
CA SER A 107 -1.34 3.08 5.65
C SER A 107 -2.52 3.39 6.56
N SER A 108 -3.39 2.39 6.83
CA SER A 108 -4.54 2.59 7.72
C SER A 108 -4.15 2.95 9.15
N ILE A 109 -3.06 2.35 9.68
CA ILE A 109 -2.55 2.67 11.01
C ILE A 109 -2.04 4.12 11.06
N PHE A 110 -1.23 4.52 10.06
CA PHE A 110 -0.72 5.90 10.00
C PHE A 110 -1.85 6.91 9.83
N VAL A 111 -2.77 6.66 8.89
CA VAL A 111 -3.91 7.56 8.66
C VAL A 111 -4.80 7.62 9.90
N SER A 112 -5.09 6.50 10.58
CA SER A 112 -5.87 6.49 11.81
C SER A 112 -5.21 7.32 12.92
N LYS A 113 -3.89 7.23 13.03
CA LYS A 113 -3.12 7.92 14.05
C LYS A 113 -3.09 9.44 13.85
N TYR A 114 -2.90 9.90 12.61
CA TYR A 114 -2.68 11.32 12.32
C TYR A 114 -3.93 12.05 11.84
N CYS A 115 -4.84 11.35 11.14
CA CYS A 115 -6.04 11.93 10.53
C CYS A 115 -7.36 11.41 11.16
N GLY A 116 -7.29 10.48 12.13
CA GLY A 116 -8.45 9.92 12.81
C GLY A 116 -8.94 8.59 12.25
N ALA A 117 -9.70 7.84 13.08
CA ALA A 117 -10.11 6.46 12.81
C ALA A 117 -11.03 6.32 11.58
N GLU A 118 -11.88 7.32 11.30
CA GLU A 118 -12.77 7.32 10.15
C GLU A 118 -11.96 7.29 8.85
N LEU A 119 -11.01 8.22 8.70
CA LEU A 119 -10.17 8.28 7.50
C LEU A 119 -9.25 7.06 7.39
N GLY A 120 -8.78 6.53 8.53
CA GLY A 120 -8.01 5.27 8.57
C GLY A 120 -8.80 4.08 8.05
N THR A 121 -10.11 4.01 8.35
CA THR A 121 -11.00 2.97 7.83
C THR A 121 -11.18 3.12 6.31
N ILE A 122 -11.36 4.35 5.83
CA ILE A 122 -11.43 4.64 4.40
C ILE A 122 -10.12 4.22 3.70
N ALA A 123 -8.98 4.53 4.29
CA ALA A 123 -7.68 4.14 3.77
C ALA A 123 -7.53 2.61 3.70
N LEU A 124 -7.94 1.89 4.76
CA LEU A 124 -7.95 0.43 4.79
C LEU A 124 -8.75 -0.14 3.62
N LEU A 125 -10.01 0.27 3.50
CA LEU A 125 -10.92 -0.27 2.48
C LEU A 125 -10.49 0.11 1.07
N SER A 126 -10.10 1.35 0.83
CA SER A 126 -9.63 1.82 -0.49
C SER A 126 -8.43 1.03 -0.99
N ASN A 127 -7.47 0.75 -0.12
CA ASN A 127 -6.26 0.00 -0.48
C ASN A 127 -6.54 -1.50 -0.66
N ILE A 128 -7.48 -2.08 0.11
CA ILE A 128 -7.98 -3.46 -0.14
C ILE A 128 -8.68 -3.53 -1.50
N PHE A 129 -9.55 -2.57 -1.83
CA PHE A 129 -10.21 -2.53 -3.13
C PHE A 129 -9.20 -2.39 -4.28
N ARG A 130 -8.14 -1.60 -4.11
CA ARG A 130 -7.06 -1.49 -5.09
C ARG A 130 -6.42 -2.85 -5.36
N GLU A 131 -6.11 -3.63 -4.31
CA GLU A 131 -5.57 -4.98 -4.43
C GLU A 131 -6.53 -5.91 -5.16
N ILE A 132 -7.82 -5.93 -4.77
CA ILE A 132 -8.85 -6.77 -5.39
C ILE A 132 -9.01 -6.40 -6.88
N ILE A 133 -9.09 -5.12 -7.20
CA ILE A 133 -9.20 -4.64 -8.60
C ILE A 133 -7.98 -5.08 -9.40
N THR A 134 -6.79 -5.03 -8.82
CA THR A 134 -5.57 -5.51 -9.49
C THR A 134 -5.62 -7.02 -9.72
N LEU A 135 -5.98 -7.81 -8.70
CA LEU A 135 -6.06 -9.27 -8.81
C LEU A 135 -7.04 -9.73 -9.89
N LEU A 136 -8.20 -9.08 -9.98
CA LEU A 136 -9.24 -9.43 -10.93
C LEU A 136 -9.05 -8.79 -12.30
N GLY A 137 -8.55 -7.55 -12.31
CA GLY A 137 -8.43 -6.73 -13.51
C GLY A 137 -7.09 -6.85 -14.24
N ALA A 138 -6.07 -7.50 -13.65
CA ALA A 138 -4.73 -7.58 -14.24
C ALA A 138 -4.71 -8.05 -15.72
N PRO A 139 -5.48 -9.06 -16.15
CA PRO A 139 -5.49 -9.47 -17.55
C PRO A 139 -6.01 -8.37 -18.49
N VAL A 140 -7.05 -7.64 -18.06
CA VAL A 140 -7.64 -6.53 -18.83
C VAL A 140 -6.67 -5.36 -18.87
N LEU A 141 -6.07 -5.01 -17.74
CA LEU A 141 -5.07 -3.94 -17.65
C LEU A 141 -3.87 -4.21 -18.55
N ALA A 142 -3.37 -5.46 -18.59
CA ALA A 142 -2.28 -5.85 -19.47
C ALA A 142 -2.67 -5.76 -20.95
N ALA A 143 -3.89 -6.18 -21.31
CA ALA A 143 -4.37 -6.16 -22.68
C ALA A 143 -4.62 -4.75 -23.22
N VAL A 144 -5.15 -3.83 -22.39
CA VAL A 144 -5.55 -2.48 -22.83
C VAL A 144 -4.40 -1.48 -22.68
N PHE A 145 -3.68 -1.51 -21.57
CA PHE A 145 -2.66 -0.50 -21.22
C PHE A 145 -1.23 -1.03 -21.26
N GLY A 146 -1.05 -2.31 -21.62
CA GLY A 146 0.26 -2.93 -21.74
C GLY A 146 0.79 -3.54 -20.44
N ARG A 147 1.94 -4.22 -20.55
CA ARG A 147 2.54 -5.10 -19.54
C ARG A 147 2.90 -4.40 -18.22
N LEU A 148 3.10 -3.08 -18.22
CA LEU A 148 3.45 -2.32 -17.02
C LEU A 148 2.22 -1.90 -16.19
N ALA A 149 1.03 -1.87 -16.81
CA ALA A 149 -0.18 -1.41 -16.15
C ALA A 149 -0.59 -2.26 -14.92
N PRO A 150 -0.55 -3.61 -14.96
CA PRO A 150 -0.83 -4.42 -13.78
C PRO A 150 0.17 -4.17 -12.63
N ILE A 151 1.45 -3.88 -12.94
CA ILE A 151 2.46 -3.57 -11.96
C ILE A 151 2.12 -2.25 -11.24
N SER A 152 1.82 -1.20 -12.02
CA SER A 152 1.42 0.11 -11.48
C SER A 152 0.11 0.03 -10.69
N ALA A 153 -0.88 -0.75 -11.15
CA ALA A 153 -2.13 -0.95 -10.45
C ALA A 153 -1.91 -1.64 -9.10
N GLY A 154 -1.04 -2.67 -9.05
CA GLY A 154 -0.67 -3.35 -7.81
C GLY A 154 -0.05 -2.43 -6.77
N GLY A 155 0.74 -1.45 -7.20
CA GLY A 155 1.42 -0.57 -6.24
C GLY A 155 2.38 -1.35 -5.36
N ALA A 156 2.26 -1.18 -4.03
CA ALA A 156 3.08 -1.91 -3.06
C ALA A 156 2.87 -3.42 -3.15
N THR A 157 1.64 -3.90 -3.43
CA THR A 157 1.35 -5.35 -3.50
C THR A 157 1.95 -6.02 -4.73
N SER A 158 2.54 -5.26 -5.69
CA SER A 158 3.17 -5.82 -6.88
C SER A 158 4.40 -6.68 -6.57
N MET A 159 4.97 -6.59 -5.37
CA MET A 159 6.10 -7.41 -4.95
C MET A 159 5.70 -8.73 -4.27
N ASP A 160 4.43 -8.87 -3.83
CA ASP A 160 3.96 -10.00 -3.03
C ASP A 160 2.59 -10.55 -3.49
N THR A 161 1.49 -10.02 -2.97
CA THR A 161 0.14 -10.61 -3.13
C THR A 161 -0.37 -10.57 -4.58
N THR A 162 -0.06 -9.53 -5.35
CA THR A 162 -0.46 -9.44 -6.77
C THR A 162 0.61 -9.96 -7.73
N LEU A 163 1.84 -10.25 -7.25
CA LEU A 163 2.94 -10.71 -8.08
C LEU A 163 2.62 -11.97 -8.90
N PRO A 164 1.94 -13.00 -8.36
CA PRO A 164 1.61 -14.20 -9.14
C PRO A 164 0.79 -13.90 -10.41
N ILE A 165 -0.25 -13.06 -10.28
CA ILE A 165 -1.07 -12.70 -11.45
C ILE A 165 -0.30 -11.76 -12.39
N ILE A 166 0.46 -10.82 -11.85
CA ILE A 166 1.31 -9.91 -12.65
C ILE A 166 2.32 -10.73 -13.46
N SER A 167 3.01 -11.69 -12.85
CA SER A 167 3.98 -12.54 -13.56
C SER A 167 3.35 -13.35 -14.68
N GLN A 168 2.09 -13.75 -14.50
CA GLN A 168 1.34 -14.50 -15.52
C GLN A 168 0.94 -13.63 -16.72
N VAL A 169 0.46 -12.39 -16.47
CA VAL A 169 -0.08 -11.53 -17.55
C VAL A 169 0.97 -10.59 -18.15
N SER A 170 1.94 -10.15 -17.37
CA SER A 170 3.02 -9.25 -17.81
C SER A 170 4.28 -9.98 -18.28
N GLY A 171 4.43 -11.26 -17.87
CA GLY A 171 5.57 -12.10 -18.20
C GLY A 171 6.58 -12.20 -17.07
N ARG A 172 7.30 -13.34 -17.05
CA ARG A 172 8.29 -13.65 -15.99
C ARG A 172 9.49 -12.70 -15.97
N ASP A 173 9.83 -12.11 -17.10
CA ASP A 173 10.86 -11.09 -17.25
C ASP A 173 10.53 -9.79 -16.49
N MET A 174 9.24 -9.54 -16.20
CA MET A 174 8.78 -8.38 -15.43
C MET A 174 8.78 -8.61 -13.91
N VAL A 175 9.06 -9.82 -13.42
CA VAL A 175 9.06 -10.12 -11.98
C VAL A 175 10.02 -9.22 -11.20
N ILE A 176 11.26 -9.06 -11.69
CA ILE A 176 12.27 -8.21 -11.04
C ILE A 176 11.81 -6.75 -10.98
N VAL A 177 11.23 -6.26 -12.08
CA VAL A 177 10.69 -4.90 -12.16
C VAL A 177 9.52 -4.72 -11.20
N SER A 178 8.64 -5.73 -11.11
CA SER A 178 7.47 -5.73 -10.24
C SER A 178 7.87 -5.70 -8.76
N VAL A 179 8.86 -6.52 -8.37
CA VAL A 179 9.36 -6.57 -6.98
C VAL A 179 10.05 -5.25 -6.63
N PHE A 180 10.92 -4.74 -7.50
CA PHE A 180 11.56 -3.43 -7.30
C PHE A 180 10.53 -2.31 -7.18
N HIS A 181 9.52 -2.29 -8.08
CA HIS A 181 8.44 -1.31 -8.05
C HIS A 181 7.68 -1.35 -6.72
N GLY A 182 7.21 -2.55 -6.33
CA GLY A 182 6.47 -2.72 -5.08
C GLY A 182 7.27 -2.24 -3.87
N PHE A 183 8.55 -2.59 -3.84
CA PHE A 183 9.48 -2.17 -2.80
C PHE A 183 9.63 -0.65 -2.67
N VAL A 184 9.91 0.05 -3.78
CA VAL A 184 10.09 1.52 -3.77
C VAL A 184 8.80 2.21 -3.37
N VAL A 185 7.66 1.73 -3.88
CA VAL A 185 6.34 2.27 -3.55
C VAL A 185 6.00 2.02 -2.08
N ASP A 186 6.22 0.80 -1.58
CA ASP A 186 6.00 0.42 -0.18
C ASP A 186 6.81 1.30 0.78
N PHE A 187 8.11 1.46 0.49
CA PHE A 187 8.99 2.33 1.28
C PHE A 187 8.52 3.78 1.32
N SER A 188 7.85 4.28 0.26
CA SER A 188 7.35 5.66 0.21
C SER A 188 6.10 5.88 1.07
N VAL A 189 5.33 4.83 1.40
CA VAL A 189 4.03 4.92 2.11
C VAL A 189 4.11 5.71 3.40
N PRO A 190 4.96 5.36 4.39
CA PRO A 190 4.97 6.05 5.68
C PRO A 190 5.32 7.53 5.55
N PHE A 191 6.21 7.88 4.61
CA PHE A 191 6.62 9.27 4.41
C PHE A 191 5.50 10.10 3.78
N LEU A 192 4.87 9.60 2.72
CA LEU A 192 3.82 10.32 2.00
C LEU A 192 2.53 10.41 2.82
N VAL A 193 2.14 9.33 3.49
CA VAL A 193 0.96 9.34 4.37
C VAL A 193 1.16 10.35 5.50
N THR A 194 2.30 10.32 6.18
CA THR A 194 2.60 11.29 7.26
C THR A 194 2.62 12.72 6.72
N LEU A 195 3.26 12.95 5.57
CA LEU A 195 3.31 14.27 4.95
C LEU A 195 1.91 14.83 4.71
N PHE A 196 1.02 14.06 4.06
CA PHE A 196 -0.32 14.55 3.73
C PHE A 196 -1.28 14.60 4.92
N CYS A 197 -1.06 13.80 5.95
CA CYS A 197 -1.82 13.91 7.20
C CYS A 197 -1.40 15.11 8.08
N THR A 198 -0.26 15.74 7.80
CA THR A 198 0.22 16.91 8.56
C THR A 198 -0.01 18.24 7.82
N LEU A 199 -0.51 18.20 6.58
CA LEU A 199 -0.93 19.35 5.78
C LEU A 199 -2.40 19.70 6.05
#